data_3f2023b10ee778dc5dbd0d97f795a830
#
_entry.id   3f2023b10ee778dc5dbd0d97f795a830
#
_cell.length_a   1.000
_cell.length_b   1.000
_cell.length_c   1.000
_cell.angle_alpha   90.00
_cell.angle_beta   90.00
_cell.angle_gamma   90.00
#
_symmetry.space_group_name_H-M   'P 1'
#
loop_
_entity.id
_entity.type
_entity.pdbx_description
1 polymer ?
#
loop_
_entity_poly.entity_id
_entity_poly.type
_entity_poly.pdbx_seq_one_letter_code
_entity_poly.pdbx_strand_id
1 'polypeptide(L)' 'MTDLTRRVKRRTIGSHRGRRIVVSLHPGDVLGFREERTRREYLLSIEGAYVYAVKLEVARRMAEKKAKRKAGK' A
#
# COMPACT_ATOMS: atom_id res chain seq x y z
N MET A 1 19.18 3.87 -9.73
CA MET A 1 17.93 3.14 -9.41
C MET A 1 17.36 2.54 -10.69
N THR A 2 16.77 1.38 -10.60
CA THR A 2 16.26 0.64 -11.76
C THR A 2 14.82 1.03 -12.07
N ASP A 3 14.53 1.33 -13.33
CA ASP A 3 13.17 1.66 -13.75
C ASP A 3 12.28 0.43 -13.77
N LEU A 4 10.99 0.63 -13.60
CA LEU A 4 9.98 -0.43 -13.62
C LEU A 4 9.63 -0.78 -15.07
N THR A 5 10.41 -1.67 -15.67
CA THR A 5 10.24 -2.11 -17.06
C THR A 5 9.68 -3.52 -17.16
N ARG A 6 9.69 -4.28 -16.08
CA ARG A 6 9.22 -5.66 -16.02
C ARG A 6 8.29 -5.82 -14.83
N ARG A 7 7.33 -6.74 -14.96
CA ARG A 7 6.45 -7.07 -13.85
C ARG A 7 7.23 -7.74 -12.72
N VAL A 8 7.06 -7.24 -11.51
CA VAL A 8 7.68 -7.81 -10.31
C VAL A 8 6.56 -8.25 -9.37
N LYS A 9 6.61 -9.51 -8.93
CA LYS A 9 5.64 -10.06 -7.99
C LYS A 9 6.33 -10.46 -6.71
N ARG A 10 5.71 -10.17 -5.57
CA ARG A 10 6.18 -10.64 -4.27
C ARG A 10 5.00 -10.99 -3.40
N ARG A 11 5.18 -11.98 -2.54
CA ARG A 11 4.14 -12.44 -1.63
C ARG A 11 4.44 -11.91 -0.24
N THR A 12 3.41 -11.43 0.46
CA THR A 12 3.57 -10.95 1.83
C THR A 12 3.89 -12.12 2.76
N ILE A 13 4.60 -11.84 3.85
CA ILE A 13 4.88 -12.85 4.87
C ILE A 13 3.62 -13.09 5.70
N GLY A 14 2.93 -12.02 6.07
CA GLY A 14 1.67 -12.11 6.81
C GLY A 14 0.51 -12.51 5.92
N SER A 15 -0.54 -13.04 6.52
CA SER A 15 -1.75 -13.42 5.80
C SER A 15 -2.93 -12.55 6.21
N HIS A 16 -3.86 -12.39 5.27
CA HIS A 16 -5.12 -11.72 5.49
C HIS A 16 -6.22 -12.76 5.30
N ARG A 17 -7.00 -13.02 6.33
CA ARG A 17 -8.06 -14.05 6.33
C ARG A 17 -7.53 -15.44 5.92
N GLY A 18 -6.32 -15.78 6.39
CA GLY A 18 -5.72 -17.08 6.11
C GLY A 18 -5.05 -17.20 4.74
N ARG A 19 -4.99 -16.12 3.96
CA ARG A 19 -4.32 -16.10 2.66
C ARG A 19 -3.31 -14.99 2.59
N ARG A 20 -2.17 -15.27 1.98
CA ARG A 20 -1.15 -14.26 1.74
C ARG A 20 -1.56 -13.39 0.56
N ILE A 21 -1.11 -12.15 0.57
CA ILE A 21 -1.37 -11.23 -0.52
C ILE A 21 -0.18 -11.22 -1.48
N VAL A 22 -0.46 -11.36 -2.77
CA VAL A 22 0.55 -11.21 -3.81
C VAL A 22 0.51 -9.76 -4.28
N VAL A 23 1.61 -9.06 -4.12
CA VAL A 23 1.76 -7.67 -4.57
C VAL A 23 2.54 -7.68 -5.87
N SER A 24 2.03 -6.99 -6.87
CA SER A 24 2.65 -6.91 -8.20
C SER A 24 2.93 -5.46 -8.56
N LEU A 25 4.12 -5.24 -9.11
CA LEU A 25 4.48 -3.96 -9.73
C LEU A 25 4.45 -4.20 -11.24
N HIS A 26 3.57 -3.49 -11.94
CA HIS A 26 3.43 -3.63 -13.38
C HIS A 26 4.05 -2.44 -14.12
N PRO A 27 4.66 -2.67 -15.31
CA PRO A 27 5.05 -1.56 -16.18
C PRO A 27 3.84 -0.69 -16.48
N GLY A 28 4.05 0.61 -16.63
CA GLY A 28 2.93 1.55 -16.75
C GLY A 28 2.51 2.12 -15.39
N ASP A 29 3.33 1.89 -14.36
CA ASP A 29 3.15 2.46 -13.02
C ASP A 29 1.82 2.04 -12.37
N VAL A 30 1.54 0.74 -12.44
CA VAL A 30 0.34 0.14 -11.83
C VAL A 30 0.76 -0.84 -10.75
N LEU A 31 0.08 -0.75 -9.61
CA LEU A 31 0.25 -1.64 -8.47
C LEU A 31 -0.92 -2.62 -8.44
N GLY A 32 -0.64 -3.91 -8.28
CA GLY A 32 -1.66 -4.93 -8.23
C GLY A 32 -1.66 -5.69 -6.92
N PHE A 33 -2.84 -6.10 -6.48
CA PHE A 33 -3.02 -6.90 -5.26
C PHE A 33 -3.90 -8.10 -5.59
N ARG A 34 -3.49 -9.26 -5.16
CA ARG A 34 -4.23 -10.50 -5.39
C ARG A 34 -4.07 -11.41 -4.17
N GLU A 35 -5.15 -12.04 -3.74
CA GLU A 35 -5.02 -13.08 -2.74
C GLU A 35 -4.39 -14.33 -3.37
N GLU A 36 -3.54 -14.99 -2.61
CA GLU A 36 -2.92 -16.25 -3.02
C GLU A 36 -4.00 -17.25 -3.45
N ARG A 37 -3.76 -17.96 -4.55
CA ARG A 37 -4.67 -18.98 -5.11
C ARG A 37 -5.95 -18.42 -5.72
N THR A 38 -6.05 -17.11 -5.90
CA THR A 38 -7.16 -16.52 -6.64
C THR A 38 -6.66 -15.92 -7.95
N ARG A 39 -7.57 -15.73 -8.89
CA ARG A 39 -7.23 -15.13 -10.19
C ARG A 39 -7.51 -13.65 -10.24
N ARG A 40 -8.33 -13.15 -9.33
CA ARG A 40 -8.75 -11.75 -9.33
C ARG A 40 -7.67 -10.85 -8.78
N GLU A 41 -7.21 -9.92 -9.60
CA GLU A 41 -6.23 -8.93 -9.20
C GLU A 41 -6.89 -7.56 -9.13
N TYR A 42 -6.63 -6.84 -8.07
CA TYR A 42 -7.12 -5.48 -7.89
C TYR A 42 -6.00 -4.51 -8.24
N LEU A 43 -6.26 -3.61 -9.17
CA LEU A 43 -5.25 -2.70 -9.70
C LEU A 43 -5.44 -1.29 -9.18
N LEU A 44 -4.32 -0.62 -8.94
CA LEU A 44 -4.30 0.75 -8.44
C LEU A 44 -3.09 1.45 -9.06
N SER A 45 -3.25 2.70 -9.52
CA SER A 45 -2.09 3.43 -10.01
C SER A 45 -1.09 3.66 -8.87
N ILE A 46 0.19 3.59 -9.17
CA ILE A 46 1.23 3.84 -8.16
C ILE A 46 1.13 5.28 -7.65
N GLU A 47 0.80 6.22 -8.53
CA GLU A 47 0.57 7.61 -8.13
C GLU A 47 -0.59 7.71 -7.13
N GLY A 48 -1.70 7.03 -7.42
CA GLY A 48 -2.85 7.01 -6.50
C GLY A 48 -2.50 6.41 -5.15
N ALA A 49 -1.72 5.32 -5.15
CA ALA A 49 -1.25 4.70 -3.92
C ALA A 49 -0.34 5.66 -3.13
N TYR A 50 0.53 6.38 -3.81
CA TYR A 50 1.40 7.36 -3.18
C TYR A 50 0.60 8.49 -2.52
N VAL A 51 -0.38 9.05 -3.23
CA VAL A 51 -1.24 10.10 -2.69
C VAL A 51 -2.00 9.61 -1.46
N TYR A 52 -2.52 8.39 -1.52
CA TYR A 52 -3.22 7.78 -0.38
C TYR A 52 -2.28 7.63 0.83
N ALA A 53 -1.05 7.16 0.59
CA ALA A 53 -0.06 7.02 1.66
C ALA A 53 0.28 8.37 2.31
N VAL A 54 0.40 9.42 1.51
CA VAL A 54 0.65 10.77 2.03
C VAL A 54 -0.51 11.24 2.89
N LYS A 55 -1.75 10.99 2.45
CA LYS A 55 -2.94 11.36 3.23
C LYS A 55 -2.98 10.64 4.57
N LEU A 56 -2.61 9.35 4.60
CA LEU A 56 -2.55 8.58 5.84
C LEU A 56 -1.51 9.17 6.81
N GLU A 57 -0.36 9.55 6.29
CA GLU A 57 0.71 10.14 7.10
C GLU A 57 0.29 11.49 7.68
N VAL A 58 -0.34 12.34 6.87
CA VAL A 58 -0.83 13.63 7.34
C VAL A 58 -1.89 13.45 8.43
N ALA A 59 -2.83 12.54 8.23
CA ALA A 59 -3.87 12.24 9.22
C ALA A 59 -3.26 11.77 10.53
N ARG A 60 -2.23 10.92 10.48
CA ARG A 60 -1.53 10.43 11.66
C ARG A 60 -0.84 11.57 12.42
N ARG A 61 -0.16 12.45 11.70
CA ARG A 61 0.51 13.61 12.31
C ARG A 61 -0.47 14.56 12.98
N MET A 62 -1.61 14.80 12.35
CA MET A 62 -2.65 15.64 12.93
C MET A 62 -3.25 15.00 14.17
N ALA A 63 -3.46 13.70 14.18
CA ALA A 63 -3.96 12.98 15.34
C ALA A 63 -2.97 13.05 16.50
N GLU A 64 -1.67 12.90 16.23
CA GLU A 64 -0.62 13.02 17.24
C GLU A 64 -0.58 14.42 17.83
N LYS A 65 -0.68 15.45 17.00
CA LYS A 65 -0.73 16.86 17.46
C LYS A 65 -1.92 17.09 18.37
N LYS A 66 -3.08 16.57 18.00
CA LYS A 66 -4.29 16.70 18.78
C LYS A 66 -4.16 16.00 20.14
N ALA A 67 -3.57 14.81 20.15
CA ALA A 67 -3.32 14.07 21.39
C ALA A 67 -2.35 14.81 22.30
N LYS A 68 -1.29 15.37 21.75
CA LYS A 68 -0.32 16.18 22.51
C LYS A 68 -0.94 17.42 23.12
N ARG A 69 -1.83 18.09 22.39
CA ARG A 69 -2.55 19.27 22.91
C ARG A 69 -3.42 18.90 24.11
N LYS A 70 -4.12 17.76 24.04
CA LYS A 70 -4.94 17.28 25.16
C LYS A 70 -4.08 16.89 26.38
N ALA A 71 -2.93 16.25 26.14
CA ALA A 71 -2.03 15.84 27.20
C ALA A 71 -1.30 17.01 27.85
N GLY A 72 -1.11 18.12 27.13
CA GLY A 72 -0.41 19.32 27.63
C GLY A 72 -1.23 20.24 28.50
N LYS A 73 -2.46 19.88 28.74
CA LYS A 73 -3.34 20.60 29.67
C LYS A 73 -3.47 19.83 30.97
#